data_80f63542440ab6f41796dc099f0e8b08
#
_entry.id   80f63542440ab6f41796dc099f0e8b08
#
_cell.length_a   1.000
_cell.length_b   1.000
_cell.length_c   1.000
_cell.angle_alpha   90.00
_cell.angle_beta   90.00
_cell.angle_gamma   90.00
#
_symmetry.space_group_name_H-M   'P 1'
#
loop_
_entity.id
_entity.type
_entity.pdbx_description
1 polymer ?
#
loop_
_entity_poly.entity_id
_entity_poly.type
_entity_poly.pdbx_seq_one_letter_code
_entity_poly.pdbx_strand_id
1 'polypeptide(L)'
;MEIRNSGEKTVIDIIGKEIGESWFDEGFTASQLQEQIKGVEDIEINLNSLGGDLNEALVIYDLLKLHPHNVTVNLLGANASASTVIALGAKKE
;
A
#
# COMPACT_ATOMS: atom_id res chain seq x y z
N MET A 1 0.33 -3.79 -9.85
CA MET A 1 1.17 -2.97 -8.94
C MET A 1 2.47 -2.65 -9.65
N GLU A 2 2.80 -1.40 -9.72
CA GLU A 2 4.06 -0.96 -10.29
C GLU A 2 4.98 -0.42 -9.21
N ILE A 3 6.27 -0.69 -9.35
CA ILE A 3 7.27 -0.31 -8.35
C ILE A 3 8.41 0.42 -9.05
N ARG A 4 8.75 1.59 -8.49
CA ARG A 4 9.83 2.41 -9.00
C ARG A 4 10.76 2.78 -7.86
N ASN A 5 12.05 2.71 -8.12
CA ASN A 5 13.05 3.14 -7.14
C ASN A 5 13.60 4.49 -7.56
N SER A 6 13.68 5.40 -6.63
CA SER A 6 14.22 6.74 -6.85
C SER A 6 15.15 7.08 -5.69
N GLY A 7 16.43 6.73 -5.84
CA GLY A 7 17.40 6.89 -4.77
C GLY A 7 17.08 6.00 -3.58
N GLU A 8 16.83 6.61 -2.42
CA GLU A 8 16.53 5.90 -1.18
C GLU A 8 15.03 5.67 -0.99
N LYS A 9 14.21 6.04 -1.97
CA LYS A 9 12.77 5.92 -1.89
C LYS A 9 12.25 4.93 -2.90
N THR A 10 11.29 4.11 -2.47
CA THR A 10 10.56 3.22 -3.37
C THR A 10 9.13 3.72 -3.51
N VAL A 11 8.69 3.89 -4.75
CA VAL A 11 7.33 4.32 -5.07
C VAL A 11 6.54 3.12 -5.56
N ILE A 12 5.39 2.88 -4.95
CA ILE A 12 4.50 1.75 -5.28
C ILE A 12 3.19 2.33 -5.77
N ASP A 13 2.82 2.00 -7.01
CA ASP A 13 1.56 2.45 -7.59
C ASP A 13 0.53 1.32 -7.51
N ILE A 14 -0.58 1.58 -6.84
CA ILE A 14 -1.70 0.66 -6.69
C ILE A 14 -2.92 1.37 -7.25
N ILE A 15 -3.15 1.19 -8.55
CA ILE A 15 -4.17 1.97 -9.26
C ILE A 15 -5.28 1.04 -9.75
N GLY A 16 -6.49 1.29 -9.29
CA GLY A 16 -7.67 0.54 -9.71
C GLY A 16 -7.66 -0.91 -9.27
N LYS A 17 -6.92 -1.24 -8.22
CA LYS A 17 -6.81 -2.60 -7.72
C LYS A 17 -7.70 -2.80 -6.49
N GLU A 18 -8.22 -4.02 -6.35
CA GLU A 18 -8.93 -4.43 -5.16
C GLU A 18 -7.91 -4.82 -4.07
N ILE A 19 -8.28 -4.59 -2.80
CA ILE A 19 -7.46 -5.00 -1.68
C ILE A 19 -7.73 -6.48 -1.39
N GLY A 20 -6.68 -7.29 -1.38
CA GLY A 20 -6.79 -8.73 -1.24
C GLY A 20 -6.83 -9.44 -2.59
N GLU A 21 -7.15 -10.72 -2.60
CA GLU A 21 -7.27 -11.48 -3.83
C GLU A 21 -8.59 -11.18 -4.51
N SER A 22 -8.57 -11.12 -5.84
CA SER A 22 -9.76 -10.86 -6.63
C SER A 22 -9.97 -11.98 -7.66
N TRP A 23 -11.23 -12.31 -7.92
CA TRP A 23 -11.61 -13.30 -8.93
C TRP A 23 -11.36 -12.81 -10.36
N PHE A 24 -11.38 -11.51 -10.56
CA PHE A 24 -11.37 -10.90 -11.90
C PHE A 24 -10.06 -10.20 -12.24
N ASP A 25 -9.19 -10.01 -11.26
CA ASP A 25 -8.02 -9.20 -11.43
C ASP A 25 -7.00 -9.56 -10.33
N GLU A 26 -5.75 -9.19 -10.55
CA GLU A 26 -4.76 -9.28 -9.49
C GLU A 26 -5.01 -8.17 -8.47
N GLY A 27 -5.50 -8.55 -7.31
CA GLY A 27 -5.64 -7.63 -6.21
C GLY A 27 -4.28 -7.28 -5.59
N PHE A 28 -4.29 -6.35 -4.66
CA PHE A 28 -3.11 -6.00 -3.89
C PHE A 28 -3.18 -6.68 -2.52
N THR A 29 -2.14 -7.43 -2.16
CA THR A 29 -2.12 -8.20 -0.92
C THR A 29 -1.00 -7.75 0.01
N ALA A 30 -1.17 -8.05 1.30
CA ALA A 30 -0.15 -7.79 2.30
C ALA A 30 1.15 -8.55 1.99
N SER A 31 1.05 -9.77 1.46
CA SER A 31 2.23 -10.55 1.07
C SER A 31 3.03 -9.86 -0.01
N GLN A 32 2.37 -9.29 -1.00
CA GLN A 32 3.04 -8.54 -2.05
C GLN A 32 3.77 -7.33 -1.47
N LEU A 33 3.10 -6.60 -0.59
CA LEU A 33 3.73 -5.44 0.05
C LEU A 33 4.95 -5.85 0.86
N GLN A 34 4.82 -6.88 1.68
CA GLN A 34 5.90 -7.36 2.52
C GLN A 34 7.16 -7.69 1.71
N GLU A 35 6.99 -8.34 0.57
CA GLU A 35 8.10 -8.66 -0.32
C GLU A 35 8.77 -7.40 -0.87
N GLN A 36 8.00 -6.39 -1.19
CA GLN A 36 8.51 -5.21 -1.87
C GLN A 36 9.19 -4.21 -0.95
N ILE A 37 8.86 -4.20 0.35
CA ILE A 37 9.41 -3.21 1.27
C ILE A 37 10.59 -3.71 2.09
N LYS A 38 11.02 -4.95 1.90
CA LYS A 38 12.19 -5.50 2.59
C LYS A 38 13.45 -4.74 2.18
N GLY A 39 14.16 -4.18 3.16
CA GLY A 39 15.40 -3.48 2.90
C GLY A 39 15.26 -2.12 2.23
N VAL A 40 14.03 -1.66 2.05
CA VAL A 40 13.75 -0.36 1.45
C VAL A 40 13.74 0.71 2.54
N GLU A 41 14.25 1.90 2.24
CA GLU A 41 14.17 3.03 3.17
C GLU A 41 12.78 3.66 3.12
N ASP A 42 12.64 4.86 2.58
CA ASP A 42 11.35 5.53 2.53
C ASP A 42 10.43 4.90 1.48
N ILE A 43 9.14 4.84 1.80
CA ILE A 43 8.11 4.29 0.92
C ILE A 43 7.13 5.39 0.57
N GLU A 44 6.75 5.45 -0.69
CA GLU A 44 5.63 6.27 -1.15
C GLU A 44 4.65 5.38 -1.89
N ILE A 45 3.39 5.39 -1.46
CA ILE A 45 2.34 4.59 -2.08
C ILE A 45 1.34 5.54 -2.74
N ASN A 46 1.13 5.37 -4.03
CA ASN A 46 0.06 6.04 -4.75
C ASN A 46 -1.11 5.07 -4.83
N LEU A 47 -2.19 5.39 -4.15
CA LEU A 47 -3.28 4.46 -3.91
C LEU A 47 -4.58 4.93 -4.51
N ASN A 48 -5.15 4.10 -5.38
CA ASN A 48 -6.50 4.26 -5.89
C ASN A 48 -7.20 2.91 -5.80
N SER A 49 -8.08 2.74 -4.83
CA SER A 49 -8.82 1.50 -4.62
C SER A 49 -10.16 1.78 -3.98
N LEU A 50 -11.19 1.10 -4.43
CA LEU A 50 -12.52 1.20 -3.83
C LEU A 50 -12.70 0.24 -2.66
N GLY A 51 -11.65 -0.45 -2.26
CA GLY A 51 -11.66 -1.30 -1.08
C GLY A 51 -11.47 -2.77 -1.40
N GLY A 52 -12.00 -3.63 -0.54
CA GLY A 52 -11.87 -5.07 -0.64
C GLY A 52 -11.82 -5.70 0.74
N ASP A 53 -10.89 -6.61 0.95
CA ASP A 53 -10.75 -7.35 2.19
C ASP A 53 -10.21 -6.47 3.32
N LEU A 54 -11.03 -6.25 4.33
CA LEU A 54 -10.66 -5.40 5.47
C LEU A 54 -9.53 -6.02 6.30
N ASN A 55 -9.53 -7.33 6.49
CA ASN A 55 -8.46 -7.97 7.24
C ASN A 55 -7.11 -7.78 6.54
N GLU A 56 -7.10 -7.95 5.24
CA GLU A 56 -5.89 -7.73 4.44
C GLU A 56 -5.42 -6.28 4.56
N ALA A 57 -6.35 -5.33 4.52
CA ALA A 57 -6.04 -3.91 4.68
C ALA A 57 -5.44 -3.63 6.06
N LEU A 58 -5.94 -4.26 7.11
CA LEU A 58 -5.40 -4.10 8.47
C LEU A 58 -3.97 -4.64 8.56
N VAL A 59 -3.68 -5.76 7.91
CA VAL A 59 -2.32 -6.29 7.88
C VAL A 59 -1.39 -5.35 7.12
N ILE A 60 -1.86 -4.79 6.00
CA ILE A 60 -1.09 -3.80 5.25
C ILE A 60 -0.82 -2.57 6.13
N TYR A 61 -1.83 -2.08 6.84
CA TYR A 61 -1.68 -0.98 7.80
C TYR A 61 -0.58 -1.29 8.82
N ASP A 62 -0.62 -2.49 9.41
CA ASP A 62 0.36 -2.89 10.41
C ASP A 62 1.77 -2.93 9.80
N LEU A 63 1.91 -3.47 8.59
CA LEU A 63 3.21 -3.49 7.91
C LEU A 63 3.77 -2.10 7.70
N LEU A 64 2.92 -1.15 7.33
CA LEU A 64 3.36 0.23 7.14
C LEU A 64 3.77 0.87 8.47
N LYS A 65 3.01 0.62 9.55
CA LYS A 65 3.35 1.15 10.88
C LYS A 65 4.64 0.55 11.43
N LEU A 66 4.94 -0.70 11.10
CA LEU A 66 6.15 -1.37 11.55
C LEU A 66 7.37 -1.01 10.70
N HIS A 67 7.17 -0.40 9.55
CA HIS A 67 8.28 -0.03 8.67
C HIS A 67 9.19 0.99 9.39
N PRO A 68 10.51 0.80 9.36
CA PRO A 68 11.43 1.63 10.16
C PRO A 68 11.68 3.04 9.61
N HIS A 69 11.16 3.35 8.42
CA HIS A 69 11.39 4.64 7.77
C HIS A 69 10.06 5.32 7.45
N ASN A 70 10.12 6.44 6.72
CA ASN A 70 8.93 7.22 6.38
C ASN A 70 8.02 6.49 5.40
N VAL A 71 6.72 6.64 5.60
CA VAL A 71 5.70 6.08 4.72
C VAL A 71 4.75 7.19 4.31
N THR A 72 4.70 7.48 3.02
CA THR A 72 3.78 8.45 2.45
C THR A 72 2.71 7.69 1.66
N VAL A 73 1.46 8.02 1.88
CA VAL A 73 0.35 7.47 1.10
C VAL A 73 -0.39 8.62 0.43
N ASN A 74 -0.41 8.61 -0.89
CA ASN A 74 -1.16 9.57 -1.68
C ASN A 74 -2.44 8.92 -2.17
N LEU A 75 -3.58 9.47 -1.76
CA LEU A 75 -4.88 8.98 -2.21
C LEU A 75 -5.22 9.66 -3.53
N LEU A 76 -5.35 8.86 -4.58
CA LEU A 76 -5.62 9.35 -5.92
C LEU A 76 -7.04 8.97 -6.35
N GLY A 77 -7.78 9.95 -6.85
CA GLY A 77 -9.15 9.68 -7.29
C GLY A 77 -10.04 9.24 -6.14
N ALA A 78 -11.00 8.37 -6.44
CA ALA A 78 -11.92 7.84 -5.43
C ALA A 78 -11.28 6.69 -4.68
N ASN A 79 -11.32 6.76 -3.35
CA ASN A 79 -10.89 5.68 -2.47
C ASN A 79 -11.99 5.44 -1.45
N ALA A 80 -12.18 4.21 -1.04
CA ALA A 80 -13.26 3.88 -0.12
C ALA A 80 -12.92 2.66 0.73
N SER A 81 -13.63 2.53 1.88
CA SER A 81 -13.63 1.34 2.71
C SER A 81 -12.21 0.93 3.12
N ALA A 82 -11.79 -0.29 2.81
CA ALA A 82 -10.51 -0.83 3.23
C ALA A 82 -9.31 0.00 2.77
N SER A 83 -9.41 0.69 1.63
CA SER A 83 -8.28 1.51 1.15
C SER A 83 -7.99 2.69 2.07
N THR A 84 -9.01 3.23 2.74
CA THR A 84 -8.81 4.33 3.69
C THR A 84 -8.06 3.88 4.94
N VAL A 85 -8.23 2.63 5.33
CA VAL A 85 -7.48 2.05 6.46
C VAL A 85 -5.98 2.02 6.13
N ILE A 86 -5.64 1.65 4.90
CA ILE A 86 -4.24 1.63 4.46
C ILE A 86 -3.61 3.03 4.59
N ALA A 87 -4.36 4.07 4.22
CA ALA A 87 -3.87 5.44 4.29
C ALA A 87 -3.48 5.86 5.71
N LEU A 88 -4.14 5.29 6.73
CA LEU A 88 -3.81 5.57 8.13
C LEU A 88 -2.45 5.00 8.53
N GLY A 89 -1.87 4.15 7.71
CA GLY A 89 -0.52 3.61 7.93
C GLY A 89 0.60 4.59 7.61
N ALA A 90 0.29 5.71 6.99
CA ALA A 90 1.30 6.73 6.68
C ALA A 90 1.91 7.28 7.97
N LYS A 91 3.21 7.56 7.90
CA LYS A 91 3.92 8.11 9.05
C LYS A 91 5.16 8.86 8.60
N LYS A 92 5.59 9.81 9.42
CA LYS A 92 6.78 10.59 9.17
C LYS A 92 7.59 10.71 10.45
N GLU A 93 8.89 10.46 10.33
CA GLU A 93 9.82 10.62 11.43
C GLU A 93 10.12 12.09 11.72
#